data_804a4686635fea53e5b5120d06a30c24
#
_entry.id   804a4686635fea53e5b5120d06a30c24
#
_cell.length_a   1.000
_cell.length_b   1.000
_cell.length_c   1.000
_cell.angle_alpha   90.00
_cell.angle_beta   90.00
_cell.angle_gamma   90.00
#
_symmetry.space_group_name_H-M   'P 1'
#
loop_
_entity.id
_entity.type
_entity.pdbx_description
1 polymer ?
#
loop_
_entity_poly.entity_id
_entity_poly.type
_entity_poly.pdbx_seq_one_letter_code
_entity_poly.pdbx_strand_id
1 'polypeptide(L)'
;MKQPKIKVIGIGGCGNSIVEYLVKSGFNGVDCICVNTDKEDMKYKKRIESILKEVDVLFLIAGMGGLTGTRVTPTIAKLARERGIYTSAVVTMPMEMEGKERIEIAEKGILELRNHVNSLVELPNTFNFSYKLVKDIPINDLFNVVNHMALGSIRSLVVPIKALYCSNFK
;
A
#
# COMPACT_ATOMS: atom_id res chain seq x y z
N MET A 1 -26.53 8.99 -7.36
CA MET A 1 -25.54 9.14 -6.28
C MET A 1 -24.15 8.88 -6.84
N LYS A 2 -23.21 9.78 -6.64
CA LYS A 2 -21.84 9.58 -7.13
C LYS A 2 -21.10 8.70 -6.12
N GLN A 3 -20.77 7.47 -6.51
CA GLN A 3 -19.92 6.62 -5.68
C GLN A 3 -18.50 7.21 -5.60
N PRO A 4 -17.80 7.06 -4.44
CA PRO A 4 -16.44 7.55 -4.33
C PRO A 4 -15.53 6.80 -5.31
N LYS A 5 -14.70 7.53 -6.01
CA LYS A 5 -13.66 6.95 -6.86
C LYS A 5 -12.49 6.51 -5.96
N ILE A 6 -12.44 5.22 -5.69
CA ILE A 6 -11.42 4.60 -4.85
C ILE A 6 -10.36 3.97 -5.74
N LYS A 7 -9.11 4.33 -5.51
CA LYS A 7 -7.98 3.78 -6.24
C LYS A 7 -6.99 3.10 -5.29
N VAL A 8 -6.46 1.97 -5.72
CA VAL A 8 -5.43 1.20 -5.02
C VAL A 8 -4.19 1.16 -5.91
N ILE A 9 -3.06 1.62 -5.40
CA ILE A 9 -1.78 1.62 -6.12
C ILE A 9 -0.81 0.70 -5.40
N GLY A 10 -0.41 -0.39 -6.08
CA GLY A 10 0.71 -1.24 -5.67
C GLY A 10 2.03 -0.64 -6.14
N ILE A 11 3.01 -0.53 -5.27
CA ILE A 11 4.29 0.13 -5.53
C ILE A 11 5.44 -0.85 -5.27
N GLY A 12 6.24 -1.07 -6.29
CA GLY A 12 7.34 -2.05 -6.27
C GLY A 12 6.85 -3.50 -6.29
N GLY A 13 7.77 -4.46 -6.24
CA GLY A 13 7.45 -5.88 -6.38
C GLY A 13 6.44 -6.37 -5.34
N CYS A 14 6.67 -6.09 -4.06
CA CYS A 14 5.80 -6.50 -2.96
C CYS A 14 4.39 -5.87 -3.09
N GLY A 15 4.30 -4.55 -3.28
CA GLY A 15 3.02 -3.86 -3.44
C GLY A 15 2.23 -4.37 -4.64
N ASN A 16 2.90 -4.63 -5.76
CA ASN A 16 2.27 -5.16 -6.96
C ASN A 16 1.73 -6.58 -6.74
N SER A 17 2.49 -7.46 -6.07
CA SER A 17 2.03 -8.82 -5.73
C SER A 17 0.78 -8.81 -4.85
N ILE A 18 0.72 -7.90 -3.88
CA ILE A 18 -0.46 -7.74 -3.02
C ILE A 18 -1.66 -7.25 -3.85
N VAL A 19 -1.48 -6.28 -4.74
CA VAL A 19 -2.55 -5.79 -5.63
C VAL A 19 -3.05 -6.89 -6.57
N GLU A 20 -2.15 -7.68 -7.16
CA GLU A 20 -2.55 -8.83 -7.97
C GLU A 20 -3.38 -9.84 -7.16
N TYR A 21 -2.99 -10.10 -5.92
CA TYR A 21 -3.73 -10.96 -5.02
C TYR A 21 -5.13 -10.40 -4.70
N LEU A 22 -5.25 -9.07 -4.45
CA LEU A 22 -6.52 -8.39 -4.26
C LEU A 22 -7.46 -8.62 -5.45
N VAL A 23 -6.97 -8.40 -6.66
CA VAL A 23 -7.75 -8.57 -7.90
C VAL A 23 -8.18 -10.03 -8.06
N LYS A 24 -7.28 -10.99 -7.88
CA LYS A 24 -7.58 -12.42 -7.96
C LYS A 24 -8.59 -12.88 -6.89
N SER A 25 -8.61 -12.23 -5.74
CA SER A 25 -9.56 -12.52 -4.63
C SER A 25 -10.95 -11.90 -4.86
N GLY A 26 -11.23 -11.34 -6.03
CA GLY A 26 -12.55 -10.78 -6.36
C GLY A 26 -12.85 -9.48 -5.59
N PHE A 27 -11.82 -8.70 -5.21
CA PHE A 27 -12.00 -7.42 -4.56
C PHE A 27 -12.45 -6.36 -5.59
N ASN A 28 -13.76 -6.16 -5.69
CA ASN A 28 -14.39 -5.34 -6.72
C ASN A 28 -14.74 -3.92 -6.25
N GLY A 29 -14.93 -3.01 -7.23
CA GLY A 29 -15.39 -1.65 -6.99
C GLY A 29 -14.29 -0.71 -6.49
N VAL A 30 -13.04 -1.03 -6.81
CA VAL A 30 -11.86 -0.16 -6.67
C VAL A 30 -11.01 -0.27 -7.94
N ASP A 31 -10.31 0.79 -8.26
CA ASP A 31 -9.43 0.86 -9.43
C ASP A 31 -8.02 0.47 -9.00
N CYS A 32 -7.48 -0.62 -9.51
CA CYS A 32 -6.18 -1.15 -9.12
C CYS A 32 -5.12 -0.84 -10.17
N ILE A 33 -3.99 -0.28 -9.74
CA ILE A 33 -2.85 0.07 -10.59
C ILE A 33 -1.57 -0.44 -9.96
N CYS A 34 -0.67 -0.96 -10.78
CA CYS A 34 0.68 -1.36 -10.40
C CYS A 34 1.70 -0.34 -10.90
N VAL A 35 2.59 0.07 -10.00
CA VAL A 35 3.70 0.98 -10.30
C VAL A 35 5.01 0.31 -9.93
N ASN A 36 5.92 0.22 -10.89
CA ASN A 36 7.25 -0.34 -10.68
C ASN A 36 8.27 0.53 -11.42
N THR A 37 8.83 1.50 -10.72
CA THR A 37 9.86 2.38 -11.26
C THR A 37 10.75 2.90 -10.16
N ASP A 38 12.04 2.98 -10.45
CA ASP A 38 13.06 3.55 -9.57
C ASP A 38 13.42 4.98 -9.99
N LYS A 39 12.81 5.48 -11.06
CA LYS A 39 13.12 6.79 -11.65
C LYS A 39 12.03 7.80 -11.32
N GLU A 40 12.39 8.79 -10.53
CA GLU A 40 11.58 9.98 -10.26
C GLU A 40 11.89 11.06 -11.30
N ASP A 41 11.60 10.80 -12.57
CA ASP A 41 11.74 11.79 -13.62
C ASP A 41 10.44 12.59 -13.84
N MET A 42 10.53 13.66 -14.64
CA MET A 42 9.37 14.51 -14.98
C MET A 42 8.23 13.73 -15.64
N LYS A 43 8.56 12.67 -16.39
CA LYS A 43 7.59 11.81 -17.07
C LYS A 43 6.84 10.95 -16.05
N TYR A 44 7.55 10.47 -15.03
CA TYR A 44 6.95 9.72 -13.91
C TYR A 44 5.97 10.60 -13.12
N LYS A 45 6.39 11.82 -12.74
CA LYS A 45 5.53 12.77 -12.02
C LYS A 45 4.24 13.04 -12.78
N LYS A 46 4.32 13.37 -14.07
CA LYS A 46 3.14 13.59 -14.93
C LYS A 46 2.22 12.36 -15.00
N ARG A 47 2.80 11.16 -15.04
CA ARG A 47 2.03 9.91 -15.03
C ARG A 47 1.27 9.73 -13.71
N ILE A 48 1.92 9.94 -12.57
CA ILE A 48 1.27 9.87 -11.26
C ILE A 48 0.18 10.94 -11.14
N GLU A 49 0.44 12.15 -11.58
CA GLU A 49 -0.57 13.21 -11.60
C GLU A 49 -1.80 12.84 -12.43
N SER A 50 -1.60 12.16 -13.56
CA SER A 50 -2.71 11.65 -14.37
C SER A 50 -3.48 10.52 -13.67
N ILE A 51 -2.79 9.63 -12.97
CA ILE A 51 -3.40 8.55 -12.18
C ILE A 51 -4.24 9.10 -11.03
N LEU A 52 -3.81 10.21 -10.42
CA LEU A 52 -4.49 10.84 -9.29
C LEU A 52 -5.67 11.74 -9.70
N LYS A 53 -5.94 11.92 -11.00
CA LYS A 53 -7.11 12.68 -11.44
C LYS A 53 -8.40 11.99 -11.01
N GLU A 54 -9.32 12.79 -10.48
CA GLU A 54 -10.66 12.34 -10.09
C GLU A 54 -10.67 11.17 -9.07
N VAL A 55 -9.70 11.12 -8.20
CA VAL A 55 -9.61 10.15 -7.10
C VAL A 55 -10.12 10.82 -5.83
N ASP A 56 -11.08 10.21 -5.16
CA ASP A 56 -11.59 10.68 -3.87
C ASP A 56 -10.82 10.03 -2.70
N VAL A 57 -10.49 8.74 -2.85
CA VAL A 57 -9.78 7.95 -1.84
C VAL A 57 -8.67 7.13 -2.50
N LEU A 58 -7.48 7.22 -1.94
CA LEU A 58 -6.29 6.52 -2.41
C LEU A 58 -5.78 5.54 -1.37
N PHE A 59 -5.51 4.30 -1.79
CA PHE A 59 -4.77 3.32 -1.02
C PHE A 59 -3.42 3.08 -1.68
N LEU A 60 -2.34 3.23 -0.91
CA LEU A 60 -0.98 2.91 -1.33
C LEU A 60 -0.53 1.62 -0.67
N ILE A 61 -0.02 0.68 -1.45
CA ILE A 61 0.47 -0.60 -0.96
C ILE A 61 1.93 -0.76 -1.35
N ALA A 62 2.81 -0.95 -0.40
CA ALA A 62 4.24 -1.06 -0.65
C ALA A 62 4.97 -1.94 0.37
N GLY A 63 6.02 -2.63 -0.10
CA GLY A 63 7.04 -3.18 0.79
C GLY A 63 8.12 -2.14 1.05
N MET A 64 8.34 -1.82 2.31
CA MET A 64 9.38 -0.88 2.73
C MET A 64 10.74 -1.58 2.81
N GLY A 65 11.83 -0.80 2.81
CA GLY A 65 13.20 -1.32 2.81
C GLY A 65 13.78 -1.61 1.42
N GLY A 66 12.94 -1.67 0.37
CA GLY A 66 13.36 -1.71 -1.02
C GLY A 66 13.41 -0.30 -1.63
N LEU A 67 14.18 -0.17 -2.73
CA LEU A 67 14.39 1.13 -3.38
C LEU A 67 13.08 1.78 -3.83
N THR A 68 12.27 1.07 -4.60
CA THR A 68 11.02 1.59 -5.18
C THR A 68 9.97 1.87 -4.10
N GLY A 69 9.67 0.88 -3.24
CA GLY A 69 8.64 1.02 -2.21
C GLY A 69 8.93 2.18 -1.26
N THR A 70 10.16 2.27 -0.77
CA THR A 70 10.54 3.25 0.25
C THR A 70 10.59 4.68 -0.27
N ARG A 71 11.05 4.89 -1.51
CA ARG A 71 11.22 6.25 -2.07
C ARG A 71 9.98 6.75 -2.80
N VAL A 72 9.34 5.88 -3.55
CA VAL A 72 8.23 6.26 -4.43
C VAL A 72 6.92 6.46 -3.65
N THR A 73 6.69 5.65 -2.61
CA THR A 73 5.43 5.73 -1.84
C THR A 73 5.22 7.09 -1.16
N PRO A 74 6.20 7.66 -0.43
CA PRO A 74 6.06 9.01 0.13
C PRO A 74 5.85 10.09 -0.93
N THR A 75 6.51 9.98 -2.07
CA THR A 75 6.35 10.91 -3.19
C THR A 75 4.91 10.92 -3.72
N ILE A 76 4.31 9.74 -3.93
CA ILE A 76 2.90 9.63 -4.37
C ILE A 76 1.96 10.16 -3.29
N ALA A 77 2.20 9.80 -2.02
CA ALA A 77 1.40 10.26 -0.89
C ALA A 77 1.40 11.79 -0.77
N LYS A 78 2.56 12.43 -0.94
CA LYS A 78 2.71 13.89 -0.97
C LYS A 78 1.89 14.52 -2.09
N LEU A 79 2.00 14.01 -3.31
CA LEU A 79 1.23 14.48 -4.46
C LEU A 79 -0.29 14.33 -4.26
N ALA A 80 -0.72 13.25 -3.62
CA ALA A 80 -2.13 13.03 -3.29
C ALA A 80 -2.61 14.02 -2.22
N ARG A 81 -1.82 14.24 -1.15
CA ARG A 81 -2.11 15.22 -0.10
C ARG A 81 -2.23 16.64 -0.64
N GLU A 82 -1.33 17.06 -1.54
CA GLU A 82 -1.38 18.37 -2.20
C GLU A 82 -2.68 18.58 -3.00
N ARG A 83 -3.37 17.51 -3.38
CA ARG A 83 -4.66 17.50 -4.09
C ARG A 83 -5.87 17.30 -3.17
N GLY A 84 -5.66 17.21 -1.86
CA GLY A 84 -6.72 16.96 -0.89
C GLY A 84 -7.34 15.55 -0.97
N ILE A 85 -6.64 14.58 -1.58
CA ILE A 85 -7.10 13.20 -1.69
C ILE A 85 -6.89 12.50 -0.35
N TYR A 86 -7.97 11.89 0.20
CA TYR A 86 -7.82 11.03 1.38
C TYR A 86 -6.94 9.84 1.04
N THR A 87 -5.81 9.72 1.73
CA THR A 87 -4.80 8.71 1.43
C THR A 87 -4.54 7.81 2.65
N SER A 88 -4.69 6.52 2.43
CA SER A 88 -4.29 5.48 3.39
C SER A 88 -3.16 4.64 2.80
N ALA A 89 -2.15 4.34 3.59
CA ALA A 89 -1.07 3.44 3.17
C ALA A 89 -1.09 2.15 3.99
N VAL A 90 -0.88 1.04 3.31
CA VAL A 90 -0.67 -0.29 3.88
C VAL A 90 0.72 -0.74 3.47
N VAL A 91 1.63 -0.83 4.43
CA VAL A 91 3.03 -1.13 4.16
C VAL A 91 3.50 -2.35 4.92
N THR A 92 4.45 -3.07 4.34
CA THR A 92 5.13 -4.19 5.00
C THR A 92 6.55 -3.80 5.36
N MET A 93 7.02 -4.28 6.52
CA MET A 93 8.41 -4.11 6.95
C MET A 93 9.29 -5.23 6.37
N PRO A 94 10.60 -5.03 6.20
CA PRO A 94 11.54 -6.11 5.90
C PRO A 94 11.62 -7.12 7.04
N MET A 95 11.96 -8.36 6.71
CA MET A 95 12.27 -9.39 7.72
C MET A 95 13.63 -9.12 8.36
N GLU A 96 13.82 -9.55 9.61
CA GLU A 96 15.13 -9.47 10.28
C GLU A 96 16.25 -10.13 9.46
N MET A 97 15.93 -11.25 8.81
CA MET A 97 16.86 -11.98 7.94
C MET A 97 17.28 -11.21 6.68
N GLU A 98 16.55 -10.14 6.29
CA GLU A 98 16.90 -9.27 5.16
C GLU A 98 17.99 -8.25 5.52
N GLY A 99 18.33 -8.15 6.79
CA GLY A 99 19.43 -7.34 7.32
C GLY A 99 19.00 -6.00 7.90
N LYS A 100 19.80 -5.52 8.84
CA LYS A 100 19.52 -4.27 9.59
C LYS A 100 19.43 -3.05 8.69
N GLU A 101 20.27 -2.97 7.66
CA GLU A 101 20.29 -1.83 6.74
C GLU A 101 18.92 -1.65 6.04
N ARG A 102 18.30 -2.75 5.61
CA ARG A 102 16.95 -2.67 4.99
C ARG A 102 15.88 -2.23 5.97
N ILE A 103 15.98 -2.64 7.23
CA ILE A 103 15.07 -2.23 8.29
C ILE A 103 15.21 -0.73 8.56
N GLU A 104 16.43 -0.21 8.69
CA GLU A 104 16.69 1.22 8.90
C GLU A 104 16.19 2.08 7.73
N ILE A 105 16.38 1.61 6.50
CA ILE A 105 15.84 2.28 5.30
C ILE A 105 14.30 2.30 5.34
N ALA A 106 13.67 1.17 5.72
CA ALA A 106 12.22 1.08 5.84
C ALA A 106 11.67 2.05 6.90
N GLU A 107 12.28 2.09 8.08
CA GLU A 107 11.88 2.98 9.18
C GLU A 107 11.93 4.45 8.76
N LYS A 108 13.01 4.87 8.10
CA LYS A 108 13.12 6.24 7.56
C LYS A 108 12.02 6.56 6.55
N GLY A 109 11.76 5.63 5.64
CA GLY A 109 10.69 5.81 4.64
C GLY A 109 9.30 5.86 5.25
N ILE A 110 9.04 5.09 6.30
CA ILE A 110 7.78 5.12 7.06
C ILE A 110 7.60 6.44 7.79
N LEU A 111 8.66 6.97 8.42
CA LEU A 111 8.62 8.28 9.07
C LEU A 111 8.27 9.39 8.08
N GLU A 112 8.84 9.36 6.88
CA GLU A 112 8.51 10.31 5.82
C GLU A 112 7.06 10.14 5.34
N LEU A 113 6.65 8.88 5.06
CA LEU A 113 5.31 8.55 4.58
C LEU A 113 4.22 9.01 5.56
N ARG A 114 4.45 8.84 6.85
CA ARG A 114 3.52 9.21 7.93
C ARG A 114 3.10 10.67 7.87
N ASN A 115 3.97 11.55 7.40
CA ASN A 115 3.68 12.98 7.23
C ASN A 115 2.73 13.28 6.08
N HIS A 116 2.48 12.34 5.18
CA HIS A 116 1.76 12.56 3.93
C HIS A 116 0.46 11.75 3.79
N VAL A 117 0.16 10.86 4.74
CA VAL A 117 -1.04 10.02 4.71
C VAL A 117 -2.00 10.34 5.85
N ASN A 118 -3.28 10.05 5.65
CA ASN A 118 -4.32 10.20 6.69
C ASN A 118 -4.36 8.97 7.61
N SER A 119 -4.02 7.80 7.07
CA SER A 119 -3.94 6.55 7.82
C SER A 119 -2.76 5.72 7.33
N LEU A 120 -2.05 5.11 8.26
CA LEU A 120 -0.93 4.22 7.98
C LEU A 120 -1.14 2.91 8.73
N VAL A 121 -1.20 1.83 7.98
CA VAL A 121 -1.24 0.46 8.49
C VAL A 121 0.10 -0.19 8.21
N GLU A 122 0.84 -0.46 9.25
CA GLU A 122 2.09 -1.21 9.18
C GLU A 122 1.76 -2.68 9.42
N LEU A 123 1.85 -3.49 8.37
CA LEU A 123 1.69 -4.93 8.51
C LEU A 123 2.95 -5.47 9.16
N PRO A 124 2.81 -6.16 10.31
CA PRO A 124 3.95 -6.82 10.89
C PRO A 124 4.52 -7.79 9.86
N ASN A 125 5.80 -7.75 9.68
CA ASN A 125 6.46 -8.85 9.04
C ASN A 125 6.21 -10.06 9.95
N THR A 126 5.41 -11.00 9.50
CA THR A 126 4.84 -12.10 10.29
C THR A 126 5.89 -13.00 10.96
N PHE A 127 7.17 -12.66 10.81
CA PHE A 127 8.32 -13.48 11.22
C PHE A 127 9.00 -13.03 12.51
N ASN A 128 8.46 -12.06 13.23
CA ASN A 128 8.69 -11.95 14.66
C ASN A 128 8.05 -13.11 15.46
N PHE A 129 7.35 -14.03 14.78
CA PHE A 129 7.11 -15.36 15.33
C PHE A 129 8.45 -16.07 15.47
N SER A 130 8.73 -16.58 16.67
CA SER A 130 9.94 -17.33 16.94
C SER A 130 10.30 -18.20 15.73
N TYR A 131 11.53 -18.10 15.23
CA TYR A 131 12.08 -18.90 14.13
C TYR A 131 11.66 -20.38 14.21
N LYS A 132 11.50 -20.91 15.45
CA LYS A 132 11.03 -22.27 15.70
C LYS A 132 9.62 -22.56 15.17
N LEU A 133 8.73 -21.55 15.08
CA LEU A 133 7.35 -21.73 14.62
C LEU A 133 7.22 -21.66 13.10
N VAL A 134 8.15 -21.00 12.42
CA VAL A 134 8.05 -20.74 10.98
C VAL A 134 9.09 -21.45 10.13
N LYS A 135 10.08 -22.11 10.74
CA LYS A 135 11.19 -22.76 10.02
C LYS A 135 10.75 -23.80 8.99
N ASP A 136 9.61 -24.44 9.22
CA ASP A 136 9.06 -25.51 8.38
C ASP A 136 7.94 -25.00 7.44
N ILE A 137 7.64 -23.69 7.46
CA ILE A 137 6.62 -23.08 6.60
C ILE A 137 7.27 -22.62 5.29
N PRO A 138 6.79 -23.05 4.13
CA PRO A 138 7.26 -22.57 2.84
C PRO A 138 7.16 -21.04 2.75
N ILE A 139 8.18 -20.39 2.20
CA ILE A 139 8.24 -18.93 2.09
C ILE A 139 7.03 -18.34 1.32
N ASN A 140 6.50 -19.08 0.35
CA ASN A 140 5.32 -18.67 -0.39
C ASN A 140 4.06 -18.60 0.49
N ASP A 141 3.93 -19.52 1.46
CA ASP A 141 2.79 -19.50 2.40
C ASP A 141 2.89 -18.33 3.35
N LEU A 142 4.10 -17.95 3.67
CA LEU A 142 4.36 -16.77 4.46
C LEU A 142 3.95 -15.48 3.70
N PHE A 143 4.29 -15.36 2.44
CA PHE A 143 3.81 -14.25 1.60
C PHE A 143 2.28 -14.25 1.45
N ASN A 144 1.65 -15.42 1.39
CA ASN A 144 0.19 -15.52 1.38
C ASN A 144 -0.44 -14.95 2.66
N VAL A 145 0.15 -15.19 3.83
CA VAL A 145 -0.33 -14.57 5.09
C VAL A 145 -0.30 -13.04 4.99
N VAL A 146 0.79 -12.46 4.52
CA VAL A 146 0.91 -11.01 4.32
C VAL A 146 -0.14 -10.48 3.34
N ASN A 147 -0.37 -11.19 2.24
CA ASN A 147 -1.39 -10.84 1.26
C ASN A 147 -2.81 -10.85 1.88
N HIS A 148 -3.13 -11.87 2.70
CA HIS A 148 -4.40 -11.94 3.43
C HIS A 148 -4.57 -10.80 4.43
N MET A 149 -3.51 -10.46 5.18
CA MET A 149 -3.53 -9.34 6.13
C MET A 149 -3.74 -8.01 5.41
N ALA A 150 -3.06 -7.79 4.28
CA ALA A 150 -3.23 -6.61 3.46
C ALA A 150 -4.67 -6.51 2.91
N LEU A 151 -5.21 -7.60 2.39
CA LEU A 151 -6.60 -7.67 1.91
C LEU A 151 -7.58 -7.34 3.04
N GLY A 152 -7.40 -7.92 4.23
CA GLY A 152 -8.22 -7.63 5.41
C GLY A 152 -8.17 -6.15 5.79
N SER A 153 -6.98 -5.57 5.85
CA SER A 153 -6.76 -4.15 6.17
C SER A 153 -7.44 -3.23 5.18
N ILE A 154 -7.30 -3.51 3.87
CA ILE A 154 -7.94 -2.68 2.83
C ILE A 154 -9.46 -2.83 2.88
N ARG A 155 -9.99 -4.04 3.05
CA ARG A 155 -11.44 -4.28 3.18
C ARG A 155 -12.03 -3.53 4.36
N SER A 156 -11.37 -3.56 5.52
CA SER A 156 -11.84 -2.88 6.74
C SER A 156 -11.91 -1.37 6.59
N LEU A 157 -11.15 -0.78 5.67
CA LEU A 157 -11.17 0.65 5.37
C LEU A 157 -12.13 1.00 4.23
N VAL A 158 -12.16 0.20 3.16
CA VAL A 158 -12.99 0.48 1.97
C VAL A 158 -14.48 0.31 2.25
N VAL A 159 -14.87 -0.72 3.01
CA VAL A 159 -16.29 -1.01 3.27
C VAL A 159 -16.99 0.13 4.02
N PRO A 160 -16.45 0.67 5.13
CA PRO A 160 -17.04 1.82 5.80
C PRO A 160 -17.07 3.08 4.94
N ILE A 161 -16.01 3.34 4.17
CA ILE A 161 -15.97 4.50 3.27
C ILE A 161 -17.12 4.43 2.26
N LYS A 162 -17.31 3.30 1.59
CA LYS A 162 -18.44 3.12 0.67
C LYS A 162 -19.79 3.27 1.36
N ALA A 163 -19.95 2.71 2.56
CA ALA A 163 -21.18 2.83 3.33
C ALA A 163 -21.50 4.28 3.70
N LEU A 164 -20.50 5.07 4.13
CA LEU A 164 -20.67 6.49 4.47
C LEU A 164 -21.11 7.31 3.26
N TYR A 165 -20.54 7.06 2.09
CA TYR A 165 -20.97 7.74 0.87
C TYR A 165 -22.38 7.35 0.43
N CYS A 166 -22.84 6.15 0.74
CA CYS A 166 -24.23 5.73 0.49
C CYS A 166 -25.23 6.30 1.50
N SER A 167 -24.82 6.56 2.75
CA SER A 167 -25.71 7.03 3.84
C SER A 167 -25.86 8.55 3.93
N ASN A 168 -24.87 9.32 3.50
CA ASN A 168 -24.88 10.77 3.61
C ASN A 168 -25.79 11.50 2.58
N PHE A 169 -26.61 10.77 1.83
CA PHE A 169 -27.49 11.31 0.79
C PHE A 169 -28.93 10.77 0.89
N LYS A 170 -29.41 10.51 2.13
CA LYS A 170 -30.87 10.33 2.38
C LYS A 170 -31.46 11.55 3.06
#